data_131e32e69d2f0a5d0cc36c384dabb810
#
_entry.id   131e32e69d2f0a5d0cc36c384dabb810
#
_cell.length_a   1.000
_cell.length_b   1.000
_cell.length_c   1.000
_cell.angle_alpha   90.00
_cell.angle_beta   90.00
_cell.angle_gamma   90.00
#
_symmetry.space_group_name_H-M   'P 1'
#
loop_
_entity.id
_entity.type
_entity.pdbx_description
1 polymer ?
#
loop_
_entity_poly.entity_id
_entity_poly.type
_entity_poly.pdbx_seq_one_letter_code
_entity_poly.pdbx_strand_id
1 'polypeptide(L)'
;MERDIENLVIPQHVALILDGNGRWAKKRGLPRTVGHKQGCVTVEQTVEDAARLGIRYLTVYGFSTENWKRSAEEVGALMQLFRFYLKRLLKIAKKNNVRVKMIGDRTRFDSDMIEGINRLEDETAANTGMTFVIAVNYGGRDEITRAVRHMMMDCQDGKLVPENVTEQTVASYLDTAGIPDPDLLIRTSGEIRLSNYLLWQLAYSEIYITDCLWPDFNRDELIKAIEQFNQRDRRFGGVKA
;
A
#
# COMPACT_ATOMS: atom_id res chain seq x y z
N MET A 1 27.78 1.36 -10.23
CA MET A 1 28.17 2.01 -8.96
C MET A 1 27.14 1.62 -7.94
N GLU A 2 27.50 0.86 -6.92
CA GLU A 2 26.62 0.72 -5.76
C GLU A 2 26.43 2.09 -5.14
N ARG A 3 25.15 2.51 -4.97
CA ARG A 3 24.86 3.77 -4.29
C ARG A 3 25.18 3.60 -2.81
N ASP A 4 25.86 4.59 -2.26
CA ASP A 4 26.15 4.65 -0.83
C ASP A 4 24.83 4.87 -0.07
N ILE A 5 24.30 3.79 0.51
CA ILE A 5 23.06 3.79 1.31
C ILE A 5 23.37 3.84 2.82
N GLU A 6 24.65 3.76 3.23
CA GLU A 6 25.04 3.63 4.63
C GLU A 6 24.70 4.89 5.45
N ASN A 7 24.62 6.04 4.78
CA ASN A 7 24.32 7.32 5.43
C ASN A 7 22.84 7.78 5.27
N LEU A 8 21.98 6.98 4.63
CA LEU A 8 20.58 7.36 4.43
C LEU A 8 19.72 7.00 5.65
N VAL A 9 18.89 7.94 6.08
CA VAL A 9 17.79 7.66 7.00
C VAL A 9 16.71 6.92 6.22
N ILE A 10 16.48 5.67 6.58
CA ILE A 10 15.46 4.84 5.93
C ILE A 10 14.09 5.20 6.50
N PRO A 11 13.09 5.60 5.66
CA PRO A 11 11.74 5.84 6.13
C PRO A 11 11.16 4.56 6.75
N GLN A 12 10.49 4.70 7.90
CA GLN A 12 9.91 3.56 8.60
C GLN A 12 8.79 2.93 7.77
N HIS A 13 7.95 3.75 7.15
CA HIS A 13 6.81 3.33 6.35
C HIS A 13 6.81 4.01 4.98
N VAL A 14 6.81 3.21 3.93
CA VAL A 14 6.71 3.65 2.53
C VAL A 14 5.38 3.21 1.94
N ALA A 15 4.61 4.15 1.37
CA ALA A 15 3.39 3.87 0.63
C ALA A 15 3.64 4.02 -0.88
N LEU A 16 3.08 3.12 -1.69
CA LEU A 16 3.28 3.08 -3.14
C LEU A 16 1.94 3.11 -3.90
N ILE A 17 1.82 4.02 -4.87
CA ILE A 17 0.76 3.99 -5.88
C ILE A 17 1.36 3.42 -7.17
N LEU A 18 0.92 2.21 -7.53
CA LEU A 18 1.46 1.37 -8.60
C LEU A 18 0.88 1.76 -9.97
N ASP A 19 1.18 2.98 -10.44
CA ASP A 19 0.61 3.50 -11.68
C ASP A 19 1.51 3.21 -12.89
N GLY A 20 0.89 3.06 -14.08
CA GLY A 20 1.62 2.91 -15.34
C GLY A 20 1.55 1.53 -15.99
N ASN A 21 0.96 0.50 -15.38
CA ASN A 21 0.88 -0.86 -15.95
C ASN A 21 0.32 -0.89 -17.37
N GLY A 22 -0.81 -0.21 -17.60
CA GLY A 22 -1.44 -0.13 -18.93
C GLY A 22 -0.62 0.66 -19.93
N ARG A 23 0.00 1.77 -19.51
CA ARG A 23 0.89 2.59 -20.37
C ARG A 23 2.14 1.82 -20.77
N TRP A 24 2.71 1.06 -19.85
CA TRP A 24 3.85 0.18 -20.09
C TRP A 24 3.55 -0.88 -21.16
N ALA A 25 2.41 -1.56 -21.05
CA ALA A 25 1.97 -2.55 -22.04
C ALA A 25 1.72 -1.90 -23.39
N LYS A 26 1.00 -0.77 -23.44
CA LYS A 26 0.72 -0.04 -24.67
C LYS A 26 1.99 0.39 -25.42
N LYS A 27 3.01 0.90 -24.71
CA LYS A 27 4.30 1.28 -25.31
C LYS A 27 5.02 0.09 -25.97
N ARG A 28 4.67 -1.16 -25.59
CA ARG A 28 5.28 -2.41 -26.12
C ARG A 28 4.35 -3.18 -27.07
N GLY A 29 3.20 -2.61 -27.43
CA GLY A 29 2.20 -3.30 -28.27
C GLY A 29 1.56 -4.52 -27.59
N LEU A 30 1.57 -4.57 -26.26
CA LEU A 30 1.08 -5.70 -25.46
C LEU A 30 -0.31 -5.43 -24.88
N PRO A 31 -1.11 -6.47 -24.64
CA PRO A 31 -2.35 -6.35 -23.90
C PRO A 31 -2.12 -5.78 -22.50
N ARG A 32 -3.09 -5.02 -22.00
CA ARG A 32 -3.03 -4.37 -20.68
C ARG A 32 -2.81 -5.35 -19.53
N THR A 33 -3.37 -6.55 -19.64
CA THR A 33 -3.20 -7.66 -18.69
C THR A 33 -1.74 -8.09 -18.50
N VAL A 34 -0.93 -8.02 -19.56
CA VAL A 34 0.51 -8.30 -19.50
C VAL A 34 1.23 -7.25 -18.63
N GLY A 35 0.85 -5.98 -18.76
CA GLY A 35 1.39 -4.93 -17.90
C GLY A 35 1.06 -5.16 -16.42
N HIS A 36 -0.17 -5.56 -16.10
CA HIS A 36 -0.56 -5.89 -14.73
C HIS A 36 0.20 -7.11 -14.19
N LYS A 37 0.39 -8.15 -15.01
CA LYS A 37 1.18 -9.32 -14.63
C LYS A 37 2.64 -8.95 -14.33
N GLN A 38 3.24 -8.11 -15.18
CA GLN A 38 4.60 -7.61 -14.94
C GLN A 38 4.64 -6.73 -13.67
N GLY A 39 3.63 -5.88 -13.45
CA GLY A 39 3.51 -5.07 -12.24
C GLY A 39 3.47 -5.90 -10.95
N CYS A 40 2.86 -7.08 -10.98
CA CYS A 40 2.90 -8.00 -9.84
C CYS A 40 4.31 -8.57 -9.59
N VAL A 41 5.08 -8.88 -10.65
CA VAL A 41 6.50 -9.29 -10.51
C VAL A 41 7.31 -8.16 -9.87
N THR A 42 7.05 -6.92 -10.29
CA THR A 42 7.69 -5.73 -9.70
C THR A 42 7.34 -5.57 -8.21
N VAL A 43 6.09 -5.87 -7.79
CA VAL A 43 5.72 -5.90 -6.36
C VAL A 43 6.60 -6.89 -5.58
N GLU A 44 6.76 -8.12 -6.09
CA GLU A 44 7.58 -9.14 -5.43
C GLU A 44 9.01 -8.66 -5.22
N GLN A 45 9.63 -8.08 -6.25
CA GLN A 45 10.98 -7.54 -6.19
C GLN A 45 11.06 -6.36 -5.21
N THR A 46 10.07 -5.46 -5.24
CA THR A 46 10.03 -4.30 -4.35
C THR A 46 9.89 -4.71 -2.88
N VAL A 47 9.12 -5.76 -2.58
CA VAL A 47 9.01 -6.32 -1.22
C VAL A 47 10.37 -6.83 -0.73
N GLU A 48 11.11 -7.57 -1.57
CA GLU A 48 12.45 -8.05 -1.21
C GLU A 48 13.43 -6.87 -1.02
N ASP A 49 13.42 -5.90 -1.91
CA ASP A 49 14.31 -4.75 -1.87
C ASP A 49 14.02 -3.85 -0.66
N ALA A 50 12.75 -3.58 -0.37
CA ALA A 50 12.32 -2.80 0.79
C ALA A 50 12.74 -3.48 2.12
N ALA A 51 12.54 -4.80 2.24
CA ALA A 51 12.95 -5.56 3.42
C ALA A 51 14.48 -5.52 3.61
N ARG A 52 15.27 -5.65 2.53
CA ARG A 52 16.74 -5.55 2.58
C ARG A 52 17.24 -4.15 2.93
N LEU A 53 16.51 -3.10 2.53
CA LEU A 53 16.82 -1.71 2.89
C LEU A 53 16.45 -1.36 4.33
N GLY A 54 15.74 -2.24 5.05
CA GLY A 54 15.34 -2.00 6.44
C GLY A 54 14.04 -1.24 6.62
N ILE A 55 13.23 -1.08 5.55
CA ILE A 55 11.88 -0.53 5.63
C ILE A 55 11.04 -1.46 6.53
N ARG A 56 10.33 -0.88 7.49
CA ARG A 56 9.52 -1.65 8.47
C ARG A 56 8.10 -1.91 7.99
N TYR A 57 7.54 -0.98 7.22
CA TYR A 57 6.19 -1.07 6.66
C TYR A 57 6.22 -0.66 5.19
N LEU A 58 5.62 -1.48 4.35
CA LEU A 58 5.44 -1.19 2.92
C LEU A 58 3.98 -1.34 2.58
N THR A 59 3.30 -0.26 2.17
CA THR A 59 1.90 -0.32 1.73
C THR A 59 1.79 -0.08 0.24
N VAL A 60 1.06 -0.93 -0.47
CA VAL A 60 0.86 -0.81 -1.93
C VAL A 60 -0.62 -0.66 -2.27
N TYR A 61 -0.93 0.19 -3.24
CA TYR A 61 -2.28 0.36 -3.77
C TYR A 61 -2.54 -0.62 -4.91
N GLY A 62 -3.08 -1.80 -4.58
CA GLY A 62 -3.31 -2.87 -5.53
C GLY A 62 -4.58 -2.71 -6.37
N PHE A 63 -5.72 -2.34 -5.73
CA PHE A 63 -7.01 -2.18 -6.40
C PHE A 63 -7.91 -1.20 -5.62
N SER A 64 -8.32 -0.10 -6.29
CA SER A 64 -9.18 0.91 -5.67
C SER A 64 -10.66 0.59 -5.81
N THR A 65 -11.50 1.18 -4.95
CA THR A 65 -12.96 1.13 -5.08
C THR A 65 -13.46 1.65 -6.42
N GLU A 66 -12.77 2.62 -7.04
CA GLU A 66 -13.10 3.17 -8.34
C GLU A 66 -12.81 2.21 -9.49
N ASN A 67 -11.90 1.23 -9.31
CA ASN A 67 -11.53 0.27 -10.35
C ASN A 67 -12.67 -0.69 -10.73
N TRP A 68 -13.69 -0.84 -9.88
CA TRP A 68 -14.91 -1.58 -10.23
C TRP A 68 -15.69 -0.98 -11.41
N LYS A 69 -15.43 0.29 -11.75
CA LYS A 69 -16.03 0.97 -12.91
C LYS A 69 -15.37 0.58 -14.25
N ARG A 70 -14.29 -0.20 -14.22
CA ARG A 70 -13.64 -0.73 -15.43
C ARG A 70 -14.52 -1.79 -16.09
N SER A 71 -14.16 -2.22 -17.31
CA SER A 71 -14.91 -3.30 -17.97
C SER A 71 -14.90 -4.57 -17.12
N ALA A 72 -15.98 -5.34 -17.17
CA ALA A 72 -16.11 -6.61 -16.43
C ALA A 72 -14.98 -7.59 -16.80
N GLU A 73 -14.52 -7.57 -18.04
CA GLU A 73 -13.39 -8.36 -18.50
C GLU A 73 -12.08 -7.96 -17.80
N GLU A 74 -11.78 -6.66 -17.72
CA GLU A 74 -10.58 -6.18 -17.03
C GLU A 74 -10.64 -6.50 -15.53
N VAL A 75 -11.77 -6.25 -14.88
CA VAL A 75 -11.97 -6.56 -13.46
C VAL A 75 -11.80 -8.06 -13.21
N GLY A 76 -12.42 -8.91 -14.03
CA GLY A 76 -12.31 -10.37 -13.91
C GLY A 76 -10.85 -10.85 -14.04
N ALA A 77 -10.12 -10.31 -15.03
CA ALA A 77 -8.70 -10.62 -15.21
C ALA A 77 -7.84 -10.19 -14.02
N LEU A 78 -8.12 -9.01 -13.43
CA LEU A 78 -7.41 -8.52 -12.23
C LEU A 78 -7.70 -9.39 -11.01
N MET A 79 -8.95 -9.82 -10.79
CA MET A 79 -9.32 -10.70 -9.69
C MET A 79 -8.66 -12.09 -9.83
N GLN A 80 -8.60 -12.66 -11.06
CA GLN A 80 -7.87 -13.90 -11.31
C GLN A 80 -6.37 -13.75 -11.03
N LEU A 81 -5.77 -12.65 -11.48
CA LEU A 81 -4.36 -12.33 -11.22
C LEU A 81 -4.11 -12.22 -9.71
N PHE A 82 -4.99 -11.57 -8.98
CA PHE A 82 -4.88 -11.41 -7.54
C PHE A 82 -4.94 -12.77 -6.81
N ARG A 83 -5.90 -13.66 -7.16
CA ARG A 83 -5.94 -15.04 -6.62
C ARG A 83 -4.65 -15.80 -6.85
N PHE A 84 -4.08 -15.69 -8.04
CA PHE A 84 -2.80 -16.33 -8.35
C PHE A 84 -1.66 -15.80 -7.47
N TYR A 85 -1.61 -14.46 -7.28
CA TYR A 85 -0.55 -13.83 -6.52
C TYR A 85 -0.66 -14.02 -5.00
N LEU A 86 -1.84 -14.22 -4.41
CA LEU A 86 -1.98 -14.57 -2.99
C LEU A 86 -1.14 -15.79 -2.63
N LYS A 87 -1.20 -16.86 -3.45
CA LYS A 87 -0.40 -18.09 -3.23
C LYS A 87 1.09 -17.87 -3.37
N ARG A 88 1.49 -16.99 -4.29
CA ARG A 88 2.89 -16.68 -4.56
C ARG A 88 3.47 -15.78 -3.48
N LEU A 89 2.71 -14.78 -3.03
CA LEU A 89 3.08 -13.89 -1.93
C LEU A 89 3.34 -14.65 -0.63
N LEU A 90 2.56 -15.68 -0.34
CA LEU A 90 2.79 -16.52 0.84
C LEU A 90 4.20 -17.12 0.88
N LYS A 91 4.68 -17.63 -0.27
CA LYS A 91 6.04 -18.19 -0.37
C LYS A 91 7.11 -17.11 -0.16
N ILE A 92 6.93 -15.94 -0.76
CA ILE A 92 7.86 -14.82 -0.65
C ILE A 92 7.88 -14.28 0.78
N ALA A 93 6.71 -14.11 1.39
CA ALA A 93 6.57 -13.62 2.74
C ALA A 93 7.27 -14.54 3.76
N LYS A 94 7.07 -15.86 3.66
CA LYS A 94 7.76 -16.83 4.52
C LYS A 94 9.28 -16.81 4.33
N LYS A 95 9.75 -16.76 3.06
CA LYS A 95 11.19 -16.73 2.76
C LYS A 95 11.89 -15.50 3.32
N ASN A 96 11.22 -14.35 3.32
CA ASN A 96 11.81 -13.06 3.69
C ASN A 96 11.38 -12.56 5.08
N ASN A 97 10.74 -13.42 5.89
CA ASN A 97 10.20 -13.05 7.22
C ASN A 97 9.28 -11.82 7.17
N VAL A 98 8.45 -11.71 6.14
CA VAL A 98 7.52 -10.58 5.92
C VAL A 98 6.14 -10.95 6.46
N ARG A 99 5.57 -10.09 7.31
CA ARG A 99 4.17 -10.17 7.73
C ARG A 99 3.29 -9.52 6.67
N VAL A 100 2.23 -10.19 6.23
CA VAL A 100 1.30 -9.61 5.25
C VAL A 100 0.00 -9.20 5.93
N LYS A 101 -0.53 -8.04 5.54
CA LYS A 101 -1.84 -7.53 5.97
C LYS A 101 -2.60 -6.98 4.76
N MET A 102 -3.91 -7.21 4.73
CA MET A 102 -4.79 -6.69 3.69
C MET A 102 -5.70 -5.62 4.27
N ILE A 103 -5.80 -4.46 3.61
CA ILE A 103 -6.73 -3.39 3.95
C ILE A 103 -7.71 -3.14 2.82
N GLY A 104 -8.90 -2.64 3.16
CA GLY A 104 -10.02 -2.40 2.25
C GLY A 104 -11.24 -3.27 2.56
N ASP A 105 -12.33 -2.99 1.90
CA ASP A 105 -13.61 -3.69 2.09
C ASP A 105 -13.60 -5.07 1.44
N ARG A 106 -13.75 -6.14 2.25
CA ARG A 106 -13.73 -7.54 1.80
C ARG A 106 -15.10 -8.05 1.34
N THR A 107 -16.19 -7.26 1.53
CA THR A 107 -17.57 -7.73 1.31
C THR A 107 -17.90 -8.05 -0.16
N ARG A 108 -17.10 -7.51 -1.11
CA ARG A 108 -17.27 -7.74 -2.55
C ARG A 108 -16.45 -8.92 -3.09
N PHE A 109 -15.68 -9.59 -2.26
CA PHE A 109 -14.88 -10.72 -2.69
C PHE A 109 -15.62 -12.03 -2.52
N ASP A 110 -15.36 -12.98 -3.42
CA ASP A 110 -15.85 -14.33 -3.32
C ASP A 110 -15.20 -15.06 -2.13
N SER A 111 -15.86 -16.10 -1.61
CA SER A 111 -15.39 -16.84 -0.43
C SER A 111 -13.98 -17.40 -0.58
N ASP A 112 -13.62 -17.93 -1.75
CA ASP A 112 -12.30 -18.47 -2.04
C ASP A 112 -11.19 -17.41 -1.96
N MET A 113 -11.51 -16.16 -2.34
CA MET A 113 -10.57 -15.03 -2.21
C MET A 113 -10.41 -14.63 -0.75
N ILE A 114 -11.51 -14.56 0.01
CA ILE A 114 -11.49 -14.26 1.44
C ILE A 114 -10.67 -15.31 2.19
N GLU A 115 -10.90 -16.60 1.91
CA GLU A 115 -10.12 -17.71 2.48
C GLU A 115 -8.62 -17.59 2.15
N GLY A 116 -8.30 -17.23 0.89
CA GLY A 116 -6.92 -17.03 0.46
C GLY A 116 -6.23 -15.86 1.17
N ILE A 117 -6.96 -14.76 1.42
CA ILE A 117 -6.49 -13.60 2.17
C ILE A 117 -6.25 -13.99 3.64
N ASN A 118 -7.24 -14.58 4.30
CA ASN A 118 -7.15 -14.99 5.70
C ASN A 118 -5.98 -15.95 5.91
N ARG A 119 -5.85 -16.95 5.04
CA ARG A 119 -4.71 -17.87 5.07
C ARG A 119 -3.37 -17.16 4.96
N LEU A 120 -3.24 -16.17 4.06
CA LEU A 120 -2.01 -15.41 3.88
C LEU A 120 -1.66 -14.62 5.14
N GLU A 121 -2.65 -13.94 5.75
CA GLU A 121 -2.48 -13.20 7.00
C GLU A 121 -2.11 -14.11 8.17
N ASP A 122 -2.84 -15.21 8.36
CA ASP A 122 -2.63 -16.16 9.47
C ASP A 122 -1.26 -16.85 9.38
N GLU A 123 -0.89 -17.35 8.19
CA GLU A 123 0.37 -18.06 7.98
C GLU A 123 1.62 -17.13 8.05
N THR A 124 1.43 -15.81 8.00
CA THR A 124 2.51 -14.81 8.13
C THR A 124 2.43 -13.99 9.42
N ALA A 125 1.43 -14.23 10.28
CA ALA A 125 1.19 -13.45 11.49
C ALA A 125 2.38 -13.45 12.47
N ALA A 126 3.11 -14.57 12.55
CA ALA A 126 4.28 -14.73 13.42
C ALA A 126 5.57 -14.12 12.85
N ASN A 127 5.58 -13.67 11.59
CA ASN A 127 6.76 -13.04 11.00
C ASN A 127 7.04 -11.68 11.66
N THR A 128 8.31 -11.44 11.96
CA THR A 128 8.79 -10.29 12.76
C THR A 128 9.56 -9.25 11.93
N GLY A 129 9.76 -9.49 10.66
CA GLY A 129 10.43 -8.57 9.75
C GLY A 129 9.52 -7.43 9.28
N MET A 130 9.62 -7.05 8.02
CA MET A 130 8.78 -6.02 7.43
C MET A 130 7.31 -6.43 7.42
N THR A 131 6.40 -5.48 7.69
CA THR A 131 4.97 -5.65 7.44
C THR A 131 4.64 -5.13 6.03
N PHE A 132 4.15 -6.02 5.17
CA PHE A 132 3.68 -5.68 3.84
C PHE A 132 2.16 -5.55 3.82
N VAL A 133 1.66 -4.37 3.51
CA VAL A 133 0.23 -4.03 3.50
C VAL A 133 -0.26 -3.88 2.07
N ILE A 134 -1.33 -4.55 1.72
CA ILE A 134 -1.91 -4.51 0.38
C ILE A 134 -3.31 -3.92 0.46
N ALA A 135 -3.50 -2.73 -0.13
CA ALA A 135 -4.79 -2.08 -0.23
C ALA A 135 -5.56 -2.62 -1.46
N VAL A 136 -6.62 -3.39 -1.22
CA VAL A 136 -7.45 -4.01 -2.27
C VAL A 136 -8.92 -3.74 -1.98
N ASN A 137 -9.68 -3.32 -3.00
CA ASN A 137 -11.01 -2.73 -2.85
C ASN A 137 -11.00 -1.62 -1.78
N TYR A 138 -9.94 -0.81 -1.85
CA TYR A 138 -9.67 0.25 -0.88
C TYR A 138 -9.96 1.63 -1.47
N GLY A 139 -10.43 2.53 -0.63
CA GLY A 139 -10.54 3.96 -0.89
C GLY A 139 -10.61 4.72 0.43
N GLY A 140 -9.80 5.77 0.60
CA GLY A 140 -9.72 6.50 1.87
C GLY A 140 -11.07 7.10 2.33
N ARG A 141 -11.91 7.56 1.39
CA ARG A 141 -13.26 8.03 1.73
C ARG A 141 -14.15 6.90 2.21
N ASP A 142 -14.07 5.72 1.59
CA ASP A 142 -14.81 4.53 2.01
C ASP A 142 -14.34 4.07 3.39
N GLU A 143 -13.03 3.95 3.60
CA GLU A 143 -12.43 3.58 4.88
C GLU A 143 -12.91 4.49 6.01
N ILE A 144 -12.80 5.81 5.85
CA ILE A 144 -13.27 6.80 6.84
C ILE A 144 -14.77 6.64 7.10
N THR A 145 -15.56 6.42 6.04
CA THR A 145 -17.02 6.22 6.20
C THR A 145 -17.33 4.95 7.00
N ARG A 146 -16.60 3.85 6.77
CA ARG A 146 -16.74 2.60 7.55
C ARG A 146 -16.32 2.81 9.00
N ALA A 147 -15.20 3.49 9.24
CA ALA A 147 -14.73 3.85 10.58
C ALA A 147 -15.80 4.65 11.36
N VAL A 148 -16.38 5.70 10.74
CA VAL A 148 -17.45 6.50 11.36
C VAL A 148 -18.66 5.64 11.70
N ARG A 149 -19.08 4.73 10.82
CA ARG A 149 -20.22 3.82 11.11
C ARG A 149 -19.94 2.92 12.31
N HIS A 150 -18.72 2.35 12.41
CA HIS A 150 -18.34 1.52 13.55
C HIS A 150 -18.30 2.33 14.85
N MET A 151 -17.74 3.55 14.81
CA MET A 151 -17.75 4.45 15.97
C MET A 151 -19.17 4.78 16.42
N MET A 152 -20.11 5.06 15.49
CA MET A 152 -21.52 5.30 15.82
C MET A 152 -22.18 4.08 16.48
N MET A 153 -21.89 2.86 16.01
CA MET A 153 -22.39 1.64 16.62
C MET A 153 -21.82 1.45 18.03
N ASP A 154 -20.53 1.69 18.23
CA ASP A 154 -19.92 1.59 19.56
C ASP A 154 -20.39 2.69 20.52
N CYS A 155 -20.78 3.88 20.02
CA CYS A 155 -21.46 4.88 20.83
C CYS A 155 -22.86 4.39 21.27
N GLN A 156 -23.64 3.78 20.37
CA GLN A 156 -24.96 3.22 20.71
C GLN A 156 -24.86 2.08 21.73
N ASP A 157 -23.80 1.27 21.63
CA ASP A 157 -23.51 0.18 22.56
C ASP A 157 -22.90 0.65 23.90
N GLY A 158 -22.64 1.95 24.06
CA GLY A 158 -22.00 2.52 25.26
C GLY A 158 -20.51 2.21 25.41
N LYS A 159 -19.86 1.68 24.37
CA LYS A 159 -18.41 1.37 24.35
C LYS A 159 -17.55 2.60 24.06
N LEU A 160 -18.11 3.58 23.37
CA LEU A 160 -17.46 4.84 23.01
C LEU A 160 -18.32 6.01 23.47
N VAL A 161 -17.69 6.99 24.12
CA VAL A 161 -18.33 8.25 24.54
C VAL A 161 -17.94 9.33 23.53
N PRO A 162 -18.89 10.00 22.84
CA PRO A 162 -18.58 10.98 21.79
C PRO A 162 -17.59 12.07 22.20
N GLU A 163 -17.69 12.54 23.44
CA GLU A 163 -16.84 13.60 24.00
C GLU A 163 -15.37 13.17 24.16
N ASN A 164 -15.10 11.85 24.18
CA ASN A 164 -13.76 11.28 24.30
C ASN A 164 -13.14 10.93 22.94
N VAL A 165 -13.80 11.25 21.82
CA VAL A 165 -13.28 10.99 20.48
C VAL A 165 -12.12 11.95 20.18
N THR A 166 -10.96 11.37 19.87
CA THR A 166 -9.73 12.07 19.48
C THR A 166 -9.27 11.59 18.10
N GLU A 167 -8.26 12.22 17.51
CA GLU A 167 -7.63 11.74 16.27
C GLU A 167 -7.12 10.30 16.42
N GLN A 168 -6.54 9.96 17.59
CA GLN A 168 -6.08 8.61 17.90
C GLN A 168 -7.24 7.61 17.96
N THR A 169 -8.39 8.03 18.49
CA THR A 169 -9.62 7.20 18.47
C THR A 169 -10.02 6.93 17.03
N VAL A 170 -10.09 7.94 16.16
CA VAL A 170 -10.42 7.76 14.75
C VAL A 170 -9.41 6.80 14.09
N ALA A 171 -8.11 7.00 14.29
CA ALA A 171 -7.06 6.16 13.73
C ALA A 171 -7.21 4.68 14.14
N SER A 172 -7.70 4.39 15.34
CA SER A 172 -7.94 3.02 15.83
C SER A 172 -9.10 2.30 15.15
N TYR A 173 -10.00 3.03 14.47
CA TYR A 173 -11.10 2.46 13.67
C TYR A 173 -10.79 2.35 12.18
N LEU A 174 -9.65 2.88 11.73
CA LEU A 174 -9.20 2.74 10.33
C LEU A 174 -8.64 1.33 10.07
N ASP A 175 -8.64 0.92 8.81
CA ASP A 175 -8.08 -0.37 8.38
C ASP A 175 -6.57 -0.50 8.72
N THR A 176 -5.89 0.63 8.86
CA THR A 176 -4.48 0.75 9.22
C THR A 176 -4.23 0.77 10.73
N ALA A 177 -5.22 0.50 11.57
CA ALA A 177 -5.04 0.47 13.02
C ALA A 177 -3.83 -0.39 13.44
N GLY A 178 -2.94 0.21 14.26
CA GLY A 178 -1.69 -0.41 14.70
C GLY A 178 -0.54 -0.38 13.68
N ILE A 179 -0.72 0.27 12.53
CA ILE A 179 0.32 0.56 11.55
C ILE A 179 0.63 2.06 11.63
N PRO A 180 1.90 2.49 11.72
CA PRO A 180 2.24 3.90 11.70
C PRO A 180 1.91 4.54 10.36
N ASP A 181 1.65 5.84 10.34
CA ASP A 181 1.43 6.60 9.12
C ASP A 181 2.65 6.53 8.19
N PRO A 182 2.48 6.60 6.86
CA PRO A 182 3.60 6.60 5.93
C PRO A 182 4.47 7.85 6.09
N ASP A 183 5.79 7.65 6.13
CA ASP A 183 6.77 8.74 6.04
C ASP A 183 6.89 9.26 4.60
N LEU A 184 6.80 8.33 3.64
CA LEU A 184 7.05 8.60 2.23
C LEU A 184 5.97 7.93 1.36
N LEU A 185 5.29 8.73 0.53
CA LEU A 185 4.47 8.27 -0.57
C LEU A 185 5.26 8.33 -1.86
N ILE A 186 5.34 7.22 -2.58
CA ILE A 186 5.91 7.16 -3.93
C ILE A 186 4.78 6.90 -4.93
N ARG A 187 4.69 7.72 -5.98
CA ARG A 187 3.79 7.47 -7.10
C ARG A 187 4.55 7.40 -8.40
N THR A 188 4.35 6.33 -9.15
CA THR A 188 4.96 6.11 -10.46
C THR A 188 4.14 6.76 -11.58
N SER A 189 4.78 6.93 -12.75
CA SER A 189 4.20 7.37 -14.02
C SER A 189 3.82 8.85 -14.13
N GLY A 190 4.45 9.76 -13.34
CA GLY A 190 4.35 11.21 -13.50
C GLY A 190 3.03 11.85 -13.03
N GLU A 191 2.14 11.09 -12.42
CA GLU A 191 0.82 11.59 -12.01
C GLU A 191 0.84 12.22 -10.62
N ILE A 192 0.39 13.46 -10.49
CA ILE A 192 0.43 14.24 -9.24
C ILE A 192 -0.96 14.30 -8.61
N ARG A 193 -1.40 13.21 -8.00
CA ARG A 193 -2.66 13.08 -7.26
C ARG A 193 -2.64 11.87 -6.33
N LEU A 194 -3.42 11.89 -5.24
CA LEU A 194 -3.51 10.78 -4.27
C LEU A 194 -4.46 9.67 -4.71
N SER A 195 -5.41 9.97 -5.59
CA SER A 195 -6.39 9.00 -6.09
C SER A 195 -7.17 8.27 -4.99
N ASN A 196 -7.60 9.00 -3.95
CA ASN A 196 -8.34 8.45 -2.82
C ASN A 196 -7.57 7.40 -1.99
N TYR A 197 -6.23 7.45 -2.00
CA TYR A 197 -5.36 6.51 -1.29
C TYR A 197 -4.91 7.11 0.04
N LEU A 198 -5.08 6.36 1.14
CA LEU A 198 -4.61 6.66 2.50
C LEU A 198 -4.81 8.12 2.93
N LEU A 199 -6.01 8.69 2.69
CA LEU A 199 -6.27 10.14 2.86
C LEU A 199 -6.01 10.64 4.29
N TRP A 200 -6.30 9.84 5.30
CA TRP A 200 -6.02 10.16 6.69
C TRP A 200 -4.53 10.05 6.98
N GLN A 201 -3.93 8.94 6.59
CA GLN A 201 -2.59 8.54 6.97
C GLN A 201 -1.48 9.34 6.26
N LEU A 202 -1.77 9.92 5.09
CA LEU A 202 -0.79 10.70 4.30
C LEU A 202 -0.70 12.18 4.71
N ALA A 203 -1.36 12.58 5.80
CA ALA A 203 -1.45 13.99 6.21
C ALA A 203 -0.09 14.69 6.33
N TYR A 204 0.96 13.98 6.77
CA TYR A 204 2.32 14.50 6.95
C TYR A 204 3.39 13.72 6.18
N SER A 205 2.98 12.93 5.18
CA SER A 205 3.92 12.16 4.36
C SER A 205 4.64 13.05 3.36
N GLU A 206 5.92 12.81 3.16
CA GLU A 206 6.65 13.35 2.00
C GLU A 206 6.18 12.65 0.73
N ILE A 207 6.10 13.40 -0.38
CA ILE A 207 5.61 12.86 -1.66
C ILE A 207 6.74 12.86 -2.69
N TYR A 208 6.99 11.70 -3.28
CA TYR A 208 7.90 11.50 -4.39
C TYR A 208 7.13 11.04 -5.63
N ILE A 209 7.27 11.79 -6.73
CA ILE A 209 6.67 11.45 -8.02
C ILE A 209 7.81 11.09 -8.99
N THR A 210 7.67 9.97 -9.69
CA THR A 210 8.61 9.55 -10.74
C THR A 210 7.89 9.27 -12.05
N ASP A 211 8.51 9.62 -13.17
CA ASP A 211 8.03 9.29 -14.53
C ASP A 211 8.19 7.81 -14.87
N CYS A 212 8.94 7.06 -14.05
CA CYS A 212 9.10 5.63 -14.20
C CYS A 212 7.73 4.94 -14.16
N LEU A 213 7.43 4.08 -15.13
CA LEU A 213 6.21 3.26 -15.13
C LEU A 213 6.37 2.11 -14.15
N TRP A 214 5.31 1.75 -13.41
CA TRP A 214 5.41 0.75 -12.35
C TRP A 214 6.12 -0.55 -12.76
N PRO A 215 5.86 -1.19 -13.93
CA PRO A 215 6.58 -2.40 -14.32
C PRO A 215 8.09 -2.26 -14.51
N ASP A 216 8.59 -1.04 -14.68
CA ASP A 216 10.03 -0.74 -14.83
C ASP A 216 10.63 -0.22 -13.49
N PHE A 217 9.83 -0.06 -12.43
CA PHE A 217 10.29 0.36 -11.11
C PHE A 217 11.20 -0.71 -10.50
N ASN A 218 12.27 -0.29 -9.85
CA ASN A 218 13.30 -1.17 -9.31
C ASN A 218 13.93 -0.58 -8.06
N ARG A 219 14.92 -1.30 -7.50
CA ARG A 219 15.66 -0.89 -6.30
C ARG A 219 16.30 0.50 -6.44
N ASP A 220 16.84 0.84 -7.61
CA ASP A 220 17.47 2.14 -7.82
C ASP A 220 16.46 3.30 -7.77
N GLU A 221 15.25 3.09 -8.29
CA GLU A 221 14.17 4.07 -8.19
C GLU A 221 13.68 4.23 -6.73
N LEU A 222 13.63 3.13 -5.96
CA LEU A 222 13.30 3.18 -4.53
C LEU A 222 14.38 3.95 -3.75
N ILE A 223 15.67 3.71 -4.03
CA ILE A 223 16.77 4.44 -3.40
C ILE A 223 16.73 5.93 -3.75
N LYS A 224 16.47 6.31 -5.02
CA LYS A 224 16.28 7.72 -5.40
C LYS A 224 15.17 8.41 -4.60
N ALA A 225 14.06 7.72 -4.38
CA ALA A 225 12.98 8.24 -3.57
C ALA A 225 13.41 8.47 -2.12
N ILE A 226 14.18 7.54 -1.54
CA ILE A 226 14.73 7.65 -0.18
C ILE A 226 15.79 8.76 -0.11
N GLU A 227 16.67 8.90 -1.11
CA GLU A 227 17.64 10.01 -1.21
C GLU A 227 16.91 11.37 -1.19
N GLN A 228 15.83 11.49 -1.97
CA GLN A 228 15.05 12.74 -2.00
C GLN A 228 14.31 12.99 -0.69
N PHE A 229 13.78 11.94 -0.04
CA PHE A 229 13.22 12.02 1.31
C PHE A 229 14.24 12.58 2.31
N ASN A 230 15.51 12.16 2.25
CA ASN A 230 16.58 12.63 3.13
C ASN A 230 16.98 14.09 2.89
N GLN A 231 16.67 14.65 1.72
CA GLN A 231 16.92 16.07 1.42
C GLN A 231 15.82 16.99 1.96
N ARG A 232 14.71 16.44 2.47
CA ARG A 232 13.58 17.20 3.00
C ARG A 232 13.79 17.53 4.48
N ASP A 233 13.42 18.78 4.85
CA ASP A 233 13.38 19.21 6.25
C ASP A 233 11.95 19.03 6.80
N ARG A 234 11.71 17.93 7.49
CA ARG A 234 10.40 17.60 8.06
C ARG A 234 10.16 18.43 9.32
N ARG A 235 9.31 19.45 9.22
CA ARG A 235 9.06 20.42 10.30
C ARG A 235 7.83 20.09 11.16
N PHE A 236 6.91 19.25 10.69
CA PHE A 236 5.66 18.89 11.39
C PHE A 236 4.92 20.12 11.98
N GLY A 237 4.90 21.24 11.27
CA GLY A 237 4.32 22.50 11.72
C GLY A 237 5.17 23.33 12.69
N GLY A 238 6.36 22.84 13.08
CA GLY A 238 7.31 23.59 13.93
C GLY A 238 8.20 24.54 13.13
N VAL A 239 8.65 25.62 13.78
CA VAL A 239 9.67 26.55 13.24
C VAL A 239 10.99 26.15 13.90
N LYS A 240 12.06 25.89 13.12
CA LYS A 240 13.41 25.84 13.70
C LYS A 240 13.79 27.27 14.11
N ALA A 241 14.08 27.44 15.39
CA ALA A 241 14.65 28.67 15.93
C ALA A 241 16.05 28.92 15.35
#